data_0a2646f43d6f8f3e49effe0d0c867c5c
#
_entry.id   0a2646f43d6f8f3e49effe0d0c867c5c
#
_cell.length_a   1.000
_cell.length_b   1.000
_cell.length_c   1.000
_cell.angle_alpha   90.00
_cell.angle_beta   90.00
_cell.angle_gamma   90.00
#
_symmetry.space_group_name_H-M   'P 1'
#
loop_
_entity.id
_entity.type
_entity.pdbx_description
1 polymer ?
#
loop_
_entity_poly.entity_id
_entity_poly.type
_entity_poly.pdbx_seq_one_letter_code
_entity_poly.pdbx_strand_id
1 'polypeptide(L)'
;LSPVKAKDNNPVNVEKMYKNIMEVYDYGKMNQKGVLTDYYSRRHTSQFRTNFVKLAETYVRDAEFEIARKENYTSQIARFKAAGNNRIADSLKNVIAGADDRVAKYNKRAIALIQKSLQVMPVDLVIDYGEPNPDGREMKGTDGASYQSFADGSLHDYVSILFRAGDKVGGEKLGAQIASEIETIFNYFENSSAVIASRNKTDLVSALSNYMTMAMIVSDPELGNPSGALAIRMNKKIRNLYQNVFENKYRDLKDLSVQSGEGSRAGYGSMLTELKGHLDAVGMQFGYIQRPIETAPNPSAGGASGLSPEQIKQLMEAQGQAQE
;
A
#
# COMPACT_ATOMS: atom_id res chain seq x y z
N LEU A 1 13.48 -11.98 24.58
CA LEU A 1 14.31 -11.52 23.48
C LEU A 1 15.65 -11.09 24.05
N SER A 2 16.72 -11.85 23.82
CA SER A 2 18.07 -11.44 24.24
C SER A 2 18.49 -10.22 23.41
N PRO A 3 18.92 -9.12 24.03
CA PRO A 3 19.44 -7.99 23.28
C PRO A 3 20.70 -8.45 22.54
N VAL A 4 20.64 -8.38 21.21
CA VAL A 4 21.81 -8.57 20.37
C VAL A 4 22.51 -7.23 20.30
N LYS A 5 23.82 -7.17 20.53
CA LYS A 5 24.61 -5.99 20.20
C LYS A 5 24.41 -5.75 18.70
N ALA A 6 23.65 -4.70 18.38
CA ALA A 6 23.37 -4.34 17.00
C ALA A 6 24.69 -3.95 16.33
N LYS A 7 25.20 -4.80 15.44
CA LYS A 7 26.32 -4.44 14.58
C LYS A 7 25.93 -3.44 13.49
N ASP A 8 24.65 -3.42 13.11
CA ASP A 8 24.17 -2.64 11.95
C ASP A 8 22.75 -2.07 12.18
N ASN A 9 22.50 -1.34 13.24
CA ASN A 9 21.19 -0.74 13.54
C ASN A 9 19.96 -1.69 13.47
N ASN A 10 20.18 -3.00 13.30
CA ASN A 10 19.09 -3.98 13.27
C ASN A 10 19.10 -4.76 14.60
N PRO A 11 18.16 -4.46 15.52
CA PRO A 11 18.11 -5.09 16.85
C PRO A 11 17.63 -6.54 16.81
N VAL A 12 17.37 -7.11 15.63
CA VAL A 12 16.79 -8.43 15.45
C VAL A 12 17.84 -9.45 15.05
N ASN A 13 17.89 -10.58 15.78
CA ASN A 13 18.64 -11.74 15.32
C ASN A 13 17.85 -12.46 14.21
N VAL A 14 18.21 -12.16 12.96
CA VAL A 14 17.51 -12.58 11.75
C VAL A 14 17.39 -14.12 11.66
N GLU A 15 18.46 -14.86 11.91
CA GLU A 15 18.45 -16.33 11.85
C GLU A 15 17.54 -16.95 12.93
N LYS A 16 17.63 -16.45 14.16
CA LYS A 16 16.78 -16.93 15.26
C LYS A 16 15.31 -16.58 15.01
N MET A 17 15.04 -15.39 14.51
CA MET A 17 13.69 -14.96 14.19
C MET A 17 13.10 -15.80 13.05
N TYR A 18 13.89 -16.05 12.00
CA TYR A 18 13.48 -16.93 10.89
C TYR A 18 13.09 -18.32 11.40
N LYS A 19 13.96 -18.94 12.20
CA LYS A 19 13.69 -20.25 12.80
C LYS A 19 12.40 -20.23 13.63
N ASN A 20 12.22 -19.23 14.48
CA ASN A 20 11.05 -19.12 15.33
C ASN A 20 9.75 -18.98 14.50
N ILE A 21 9.76 -18.13 13.49
CA ILE A 21 8.58 -17.91 12.62
C ILE A 21 8.26 -19.15 11.78
N MET A 22 9.29 -19.81 11.23
CA MET A 22 9.06 -20.92 10.31
C MET A 22 8.77 -22.25 10.99
N GLU A 23 9.37 -22.48 12.19
CA GLU A 23 9.42 -23.81 12.78
C GLU A 23 8.84 -23.89 14.21
N VAL A 24 8.90 -22.80 14.99
CA VAL A 24 8.61 -22.85 16.44
C VAL A 24 7.25 -22.31 16.79
N TYR A 25 6.83 -21.20 16.15
CA TYR A 25 5.57 -20.55 16.50
C TYR A 25 4.37 -21.37 16.04
N ASP A 26 3.44 -21.58 16.98
CA ASP A 26 2.11 -22.08 16.69
C ASP A 26 1.18 -20.90 16.36
N TYR A 27 0.52 -20.97 15.22
CA TYR A 27 -0.39 -19.94 14.72
C TYR A 27 -1.86 -20.25 15.02
N GLY A 28 -2.16 -21.25 15.86
CA GLY A 28 -3.48 -21.46 16.47
C GLY A 28 -4.62 -21.66 15.48
N LYS A 29 -4.41 -22.28 14.33
CA LYS A 29 -5.44 -22.53 13.30
C LYS A 29 -6.07 -21.27 12.69
N MET A 30 -5.37 -20.14 12.67
CA MET A 30 -5.85 -18.88 12.07
C MET A 30 -6.25 -19.00 10.59
N ASN A 31 -5.83 -20.07 9.92
CA ASN A 31 -6.20 -20.39 8.55
C ASN A 31 -7.53 -21.14 8.42
N GLN A 32 -8.24 -21.40 9.51
CA GLN A 32 -9.53 -22.06 9.48
C GLN A 32 -10.67 -21.04 9.52
N LYS A 33 -11.67 -21.23 8.66
CA LYS A 33 -12.87 -20.40 8.64
C LYS A 33 -13.56 -20.45 10.01
N GLY A 34 -13.92 -19.28 10.54
CA GLY A 34 -14.61 -19.15 11.83
C GLY A 34 -13.69 -19.02 13.05
N VAL A 35 -12.35 -19.05 12.88
CA VAL A 35 -11.42 -18.82 13.99
C VAL A 35 -11.17 -17.32 14.20
N LEU A 36 -11.06 -16.54 13.13
CA LEU A 36 -10.90 -15.08 13.18
C LEU A 36 -12.27 -14.41 13.03
N THR A 37 -13.08 -14.46 14.09
CA THR A 37 -14.48 -14.02 14.04
C THR A 37 -14.69 -12.59 14.50
N ASP A 38 -13.74 -12.00 15.24
CA ASP A 38 -13.91 -10.67 15.81
C ASP A 38 -12.84 -9.68 15.33
N TYR A 39 -13.15 -8.39 15.47
CA TYR A 39 -12.28 -7.29 15.08
C TYR A 39 -10.90 -7.33 15.74
N TYR A 40 -10.84 -7.67 17.03
CA TYR A 40 -9.56 -7.66 17.75
C TYR A 40 -8.65 -8.79 17.28
N SER A 41 -9.19 -9.99 17.05
CA SER A 41 -8.44 -11.12 16.50
C SER A 41 -7.86 -10.78 15.13
N ARG A 42 -8.63 -10.13 14.26
CA ARG A 42 -8.16 -9.67 12.94
C ARG A 42 -7.10 -8.57 13.05
N ARG A 43 -7.26 -7.61 13.95
CA ARG A 43 -6.26 -6.58 14.21
C ARG A 43 -4.93 -7.17 14.70
N HIS A 44 -4.96 -8.18 15.55
CA HIS A 44 -3.74 -8.89 15.98
C HIS A 44 -3.06 -9.60 14.82
N THR A 45 -3.81 -10.14 13.87
CA THR A 45 -3.26 -10.77 12.66
C THR A 45 -2.40 -9.80 11.84
N SER A 46 -2.81 -8.55 11.70
CA SER A 46 -2.02 -7.52 11.04
C SER A 46 -0.68 -7.27 11.76
N GLN A 47 -0.68 -7.26 13.09
CA GLN A 47 0.55 -7.15 13.87
C GLN A 47 1.49 -8.35 13.65
N PHE A 48 0.95 -9.56 13.57
CA PHE A 48 1.75 -10.74 13.22
C PHE A 48 2.32 -10.62 11.81
N ARG A 49 1.54 -10.20 10.82
CA ARG A 49 2.01 -9.97 9.45
C ARG A 49 3.15 -8.96 9.39
N THR A 50 3.10 -7.91 10.19
CA THR A 50 4.19 -6.93 10.28
C THR A 50 5.53 -7.56 10.64
N ASN A 51 5.55 -8.62 11.46
CA ASN A 51 6.79 -9.33 11.79
C ASN A 51 7.33 -10.13 10.59
N PHE A 52 6.45 -10.72 9.79
CA PHE A 52 6.85 -11.37 8.54
C PHE A 52 7.41 -10.36 7.54
N VAL A 53 6.73 -9.21 7.38
CA VAL A 53 7.19 -8.11 6.53
C VAL A 53 8.60 -7.66 6.94
N LYS A 54 8.80 -7.30 8.21
CA LYS A 54 10.10 -6.81 8.72
C LYS A 54 11.23 -7.79 8.47
N LEU A 55 10.98 -9.08 8.65
CA LEU A 55 11.99 -10.09 8.43
C LEU A 55 12.26 -10.35 6.94
N ALA A 56 11.20 -10.45 6.13
CA ALA A 56 11.31 -10.63 4.69
C ALA A 56 12.00 -9.42 4.02
N GLU A 57 11.64 -8.20 4.44
CA GLU A 57 12.26 -6.95 4.00
C GLU A 57 13.76 -6.90 4.34
N THR A 58 14.14 -7.42 5.50
CA THR A 58 15.56 -7.53 5.86
C THR A 58 16.31 -8.42 4.87
N TYR A 59 15.75 -9.58 4.50
CA TYR A 59 16.38 -10.47 3.53
C TYR A 59 16.46 -9.86 2.12
N VAL A 60 15.40 -9.18 1.67
CA VAL A 60 15.42 -8.51 0.36
C VAL A 60 16.48 -7.41 0.34
N ARG A 61 16.55 -6.59 1.38
CA ARG A 61 17.58 -5.54 1.50
C ARG A 61 19.00 -6.11 1.54
N ASP A 62 19.20 -7.24 2.23
CA ASP A 62 20.49 -7.93 2.26
C ASP A 62 20.86 -8.46 0.86
N ALA A 63 19.87 -8.96 0.09
CA ALA A 63 20.08 -9.38 -1.30
C ALA A 63 20.46 -8.20 -2.20
N GLU A 64 19.72 -7.09 -2.13
CA GLU A 64 20.00 -5.86 -2.88
C GLU A 64 21.38 -5.29 -2.54
N PHE A 65 21.77 -5.32 -1.27
CA PHE A 65 23.10 -4.91 -0.85
C PHE A 65 24.21 -5.80 -1.47
N GLU A 66 24.02 -7.13 -1.50
CA GLU A 66 24.96 -8.03 -2.17
C GLU A 66 25.05 -7.77 -3.67
N ILE A 67 23.95 -7.47 -4.35
CA ILE A 67 23.91 -7.10 -5.77
C ILE A 67 24.72 -5.83 -6.00
N ALA A 68 24.39 -4.75 -5.28
CA ALA A 68 25.07 -3.45 -5.42
C ALA A 68 26.58 -3.57 -5.10
N ARG A 69 26.92 -4.38 -4.06
CA ARG A 69 28.32 -4.65 -3.71
C ARG A 69 29.05 -5.38 -4.82
N LYS A 70 28.44 -6.38 -5.44
CA LYS A 70 28.99 -7.15 -6.56
C LYS A 70 29.24 -6.24 -7.77
N GLU A 71 28.27 -5.40 -8.14
CA GLU A 71 28.39 -4.44 -9.24
C GLU A 71 29.54 -3.45 -9.02
N ASN A 72 29.59 -2.85 -7.83
CA ASN A 72 30.65 -1.91 -7.48
C ASN A 72 32.03 -2.56 -7.55
N TYR A 73 32.23 -3.73 -6.94
CA TYR A 73 33.52 -4.40 -6.98
C TYR A 73 33.88 -4.95 -8.36
N THR A 74 32.92 -5.36 -9.16
CA THR A 74 33.16 -5.74 -10.56
C THR A 74 33.73 -4.56 -11.37
N SER A 75 33.19 -3.37 -11.19
CA SER A 75 33.71 -2.15 -11.79
C SER A 75 35.14 -1.82 -11.31
N GLN A 76 35.39 -1.96 -10.00
CA GLN A 76 36.73 -1.74 -9.44
C GLN A 76 37.75 -2.78 -9.93
N ILE A 77 37.37 -4.06 -10.01
CA ILE A 77 38.23 -5.14 -10.55
C ILE A 77 38.69 -4.79 -11.99
N ALA A 78 37.77 -4.33 -12.83
CA ALA A 78 38.10 -3.92 -14.20
C ALA A 78 39.16 -2.76 -14.22
N ARG A 79 38.98 -1.76 -13.35
CA ARG A 79 39.93 -0.61 -13.24
C ARG A 79 41.30 -1.06 -12.74
N PHE A 80 41.37 -1.90 -11.68
CA PHE A 80 42.65 -2.37 -11.14
C PHE A 80 43.40 -3.27 -12.11
N LYS A 81 42.69 -4.12 -12.87
CA LYS A 81 43.31 -4.92 -13.95
C LYS A 81 43.90 -4.04 -15.05
N ALA A 82 43.16 -3.02 -15.50
CA ALA A 82 43.67 -2.07 -16.51
C ALA A 82 44.89 -1.30 -16.02
N ALA A 83 44.99 -1.02 -14.71
CA ALA A 83 46.15 -0.39 -14.08
C ALA A 83 47.27 -1.37 -13.71
N GLY A 84 47.20 -2.64 -14.08
CA GLY A 84 48.23 -3.67 -13.75
C GLY A 84 48.21 -4.19 -12.30
N ASN A 85 47.26 -3.77 -11.47
CA ASN A 85 47.17 -4.11 -10.05
C ASN A 85 46.37 -5.42 -9.83
N ASN A 86 46.88 -6.53 -10.41
CA ASN A 86 46.20 -7.84 -10.38
C ASN A 86 45.94 -8.37 -8.97
N ARG A 87 46.87 -8.14 -8.01
CA ARG A 87 46.69 -8.59 -6.62
C ARG A 87 45.43 -7.99 -5.96
N ILE A 88 45.20 -6.71 -6.17
CA ILE A 88 43.97 -6.04 -5.64
C ILE A 88 42.72 -6.57 -6.35
N ALA A 89 42.79 -6.69 -7.67
CA ALA A 89 41.69 -7.24 -8.47
C ALA A 89 41.29 -8.66 -8.01
N ASP A 90 42.26 -9.51 -7.73
CA ASP A 90 42.00 -10.89 -7.27
C ASP A 90 41.48 -10.94 -5.82
N SER A 91 41.94 -10.05 -4.93
CA SER A 91 41.34 -9.87 -3.60
C SER A 91 39.86 -9.48 -3.67
N LEU A 92 39.52 -8.51 -4.52
CA LEU A 92 38.12 -8.10 -4.71
C LEU A 92 37.25 -9.19 -5.32
N LYS A 93 37.79 -10.02 -6.25
CA LYS A 93 37.05 -11.19 -6.76
C LYS A 93 36.69 -12.16 -5.64
N ASN A 94 37.61 -12.39 -4.70
CA ASN A 94 37.34 -13.26 -3.56
C ASN A 94 36.25 -12.70 -2.65
N VAL A 95 36.18 -11.38 -2.50
CA VAL A 95 35.11 -10.71 -1.69
C VAL A 95 33.71 -10.94 -2.28
N ILE A 96 33.60 -10.91 -3.62
CA ILE A 96 32.31 -11.12 -4.29
C ILE A 96 32.03 -12.59 -4.63
N ALA A 97 32.95 -13.48 -4.33
CA ALA A 97 32.74 -14.92 -4.55
C ALA A 97 31.51 -15.39 -3.76
N GLY A 98 30.63 -16.15 -4.42
CA GLY A 98 29.39 -16.65 -3.84
C GLY A 98 28.32 -15.58 -3.55
N ALA A 99 28.45 -14.35 -4.08
CA ALA A 99 27.43 -13.30 -3.92
C ALA A 99 26.07 -13.74 -4.50
N ASP A 100 26.09 -14.40 -5.67
CA ASP A 100 24.85 -14.87 -6.31
C ASP A 100 24.15 -15.94 -5.46
N ASP A 101 24.88 -16.84 -4.84
CA ASP A 101 24.32 -17.87 -3.94
C ASP A 101 23.69 -17.21 -2.69
N ARG A 102 24.34 -16.17 -2.15
CA ARG A 102 23.79 -15.42 -1.02
C ARG A 102 22.51 -14.69 -1.40
N VAL A 103 22.49 -14.02 -2.56
CA VAL A 103 21.29 -13.36 -3.11
C VAL A 103 20.15 -14.37 -3.29
N ALA A 104 20.42 -15.50 -3.95
CA ALA A 104 19.43 -16.55 -4.14
C ALA A 104 18.89 -17.09 -2.80
N LYS A 105 19.77 -17.30 -1.81
CA LYS A 105 19.36 -17.73 -0.46
C LYS A 105 18.48 -16.71 0.23
N TYR A 106 18.82 -15.41 0.17
CA TYR A 106 18.05 -14.36 0.81
C TYR A 106 16.68 -14.21 0.16
N ASN A 107 16.61 -14.15 -1.16
CA ASN A 107 15.36 -14.07 -1.90
C ASN A 107 14.45 -15.28 -1.63
N LYS A 108 15.00 -16.50 -1.64
CA LYS A 108 14.24 -17.71 -1.30
C LYS A 108 13.65 -17.64 0.11
N ARG A 109 14.39 -17.11 1.09
CA ARG A 109 13.90 -16.94 2.46
C ARG A 109 12.80 -15.89 2.57
N ALA A 110 12.94 -14.76 1.87
CA ALA A 110 11.90 -13.74 1.82
C ALA A 110 10.61 -14.29 1.25
N ILE A 111 10.66 -14.98 0.11
CA ILE A 111 9.51 -15.63 -0.52
C ILE A 111 8.87 -16.67 0.42
N ALA A 112 9.68 -17.52 1.07
CA ALA A 112 9.18 -18.54 1.99
C ALA A 112 8.43 -17.93 3.20
N LEU A 113 8.90 -16.80 3.72
CA LEU A 113 8.23 -16.07 4.80
C LEU A 113 6.85 -15.57 4.36
N ILE A 114 6.76 -14.95 3.19
CA ILE A 114 5.47 -14.47 2.66
C ILE A 114 4.52 -15.65 2.41
N GLN A 115 4.98 -16.72 1.80
CA GLN A 115 4.19 -17.93 1.58
C GLN A 115 3.70 -18.55 2.90
N LYS A 116 4.57 -18.62 3.93
CA LYS A 116 4.19 -19.10 5.26
C LYS A 116 3.12 -18.20 5.90
N SER A 117 3.29 -16.89 5.81
CA SER A 117 2.30 -15.95 6.33
C SER A 117 0.94 -16.12 5.66
N LEU A 118 0.91 -16.22 4.33
CA LEU A 118 -0.34 -16.44 3.57
C LEU A 118 -0.98 -17.81 3.86
N GLN A 119 -0.16 -18.83 4.16
CA GLN A 119 -0.66 -20.15 4.55
C GLN A 119 -1.35 -20.14 5.92
N VAL A 120 -0.79 -19.42 6.89
CA VAL A 120 -1.31 -19.39 8.28
C VAL A 120 -2.33 -18.28 8.49
N MET A 121 -2.32 -17.26 7.64
CA MET A 121 -3.21 -16.09 7.68
C MET A 121 -3.66 -15.74 6.25
N PRO A 122 -4.53 -16.56 5.63
CA PRO A 122 -5.02 -16.32 4.26
C PRO A 122 -5.68 -14.95 4.11
N VAL A 123 -5.57 -14.38 2.92
CA VAL A 123 -6.10 -13.03 2.62
C VAL A 123 -7.61 -12.99 2.83
N ASP A 124 -8.33 -13.93 2.27
CA ASP A 124 -9.79 -14.05 2.28
C ASP A 124 -10.41 -14.27 3.67
N LEU A 125 -9.63 -14.78 4.63
CA LEU A 125 -10.09 -15.00 6.00
C LEU A 125 -9.76 -13.83 6.95
N VAL A 126 -8.82 -12.98 6.57
CA VAL A 126 -8.32 -11.90 7.42
C VAL A 126 -8.80 -10.54 6.96
N ILE A 127 -8.95 -10.35 5.67
CA ILE A 127 -9.57 -9.17 5.09
C ILE A 127 -11.06 -9.44 4.94
N ASP A 128 -11.79 -9.13 6.00
CA ASP A 128 -13.24 -9.04 5.92
C ASP A 128 -13.58 -7.56 5.77
N TYR A 129 -13.83 -7.14 4.57
CA TYR A 129 -14.34 -5.78 4.32
C TYR A 129 -15.78 -5.61 4.81
N GLY A 130 -16.35 -6.65 5.44
CA GLY A 130 -17.71 -6.70 5.93
C GLY A 130 -18.75 -6.67 4.81
N GLU A 131 -19.92 -7.17 5.06
CA GLU A 131 -21.06 -6.87 4.21
C GLU A 131 -21.47 -5.41 4.47
N PRO A 132 -21.57 -4.58 3.44
CA PRO A 132 -22.05 -3.23 3.58
C PRO A 132 -23.43 -3.22 4.22
N ASN A 133 -23.61 -2.43 5.26
CA ASN A 133 -24.90 -2.36 5.94
C ASN A 133 -25.93 -1.74 4.97
N PRO A 134 -27.00 -2.46 4.60
CA PRO A 134 -28.02 -1.96 3.67
C PRO A 134 -28.69 -0.68 4.16
N ASP A 135 -28.69 -0.40 5.47
CA ASP A 135 -29.22 0.82 6.05
C ASP A 135 -28.28 2.03 5.94
N GLY A 136 -27.09 1.87 5.36
CA GLY A 136 -26.09 2.92 5.20
C GLY A 136 -25.55 3.48 6.53
N ARG A 137 -25.74 2.75 7.61
CA ARG A 137 -25.05 2.96 8.88
C ARG A 137 -23.76 2.16 8.79
N GLU A 138 -22.70 2.55 9.41
CA GLU A 138 -21.38 1.92 9.39
C GLU A 138 -21.36 0.43 8.96
N MET A 139 -20.42 0.03 8.11
CA MET A 139 -20.22 -1.38 7.77
C MET A 139 -20.08 -2.19 9.07
N LYS A 140 -20.96 -3.14 9.28
CA LYS A 140 -20.89 -4.04 10.43
C LYS A 140 -20.29 -5.35 9.98
N GLY A 141 -19.32 -5.80 10.72
CA GLY A 141 -18.86 -7.14 10.57
C GLY A 141 -19.90 -8.18 10.99
N THR A 142 -19.60 -9.43 10.72
CA THR A 142 -20.41 -10.57 11.12
C THR A 142 -20.65 -10.65 12.63
N ASP A 143 -19.84 -9.96 13.43
CA ASP A 143 -19.97 -9.82 14.89
C ASP A 143 -20.77 -8.58 15.32
N GLY A 144 -21.31 -7.81 14.37
CA GLY A 144 -22.07 -6.59 14.66
C GLY A 144 -21.22 -5.41 15.09
N ALA A 145 -19.88 -5.53 15.11
CA ALA A 145 -18.98 -4.43 15.39
C ALA A 145 -18.88 -3.51 14.18
N SER A 146 -18.78 -2.19 14.44
CA SER A 146 -18.51 -1.19 13.43
C SER A 146 -17.11 -1.40 12.85
N TYR A 147 -17.00 -1.70 11.56
CA TYR A 147 -15.71 -1.76 10.89
C TYR A 147 -15.32 -0.36 10.40
N GLN A 148 -14.23 0.13 10.95
CA GLN A 148 -13.35 0.96 10.14
C GLN A 148 -12.62 -0.01 9.21
N SER A 149 -12.69 0.24 7.90
CA SER A 149 -12.02 -0.59 6.90
C SER A 149 -10.58 -0.82 7.32
N PHE A 150 -10.28 -2.06 7.66
CA PHE A 150 -8.96 -2.41 8.15
C PHE A 150 -8.06 -2.60 6.95
N ALA A 151 -7.46 -1.51 6.49
CA ALA A 151 -6.41 -1.55 5.50
C ALA A 151 -5.19 -2.21 6.12
N ASP A 152 -5.01 -3.49 5.87
CA ASP A 152 -3.77 -4.18 6.21
C ASP A 152 -2.69 -3.84 5.20
N GLY A 153 -1.98 -2.72 5.42
CA GLY A 153 -0.88 -2.26 4.57
C GLY A 153 0.22 -3.31 4.37
N SER A 154 0.31 -4.31 5.25
CA SER A 154 1.29 -5.39 5.14
C SER A 154 1.11 -6.25 3.87
N LEU A 155 -0.10 -6.29 3.31
CA LEU A 155 -0.34 -7.03 2.06
C LEU A 155 0.26 -6.35 0.83
N HIS A 156 0.31 -5.02 0.81
CA HIS A 156 1.02 -4.27 -0.22
C HIS A 156 2.53 -4.53 -0.14
N ASP A 157 3.06 -4.55 1.08
CA ASP A 157 4.46 -4.88 1.32
C ASP A 157 4.80 -6.29 0.84
N TYR A 158 3.88 -7.26 1.04
CA TYR A 158 4.08 -8.62 0.54
C TYR A 158 4.23 -8.68 -0.98
N VAL A 159 3.39 -7.96 -1.71
CA VAL A 159 3.48 -7.89 -3.17
C VAL A 159 4.80 -7.25 -3.61
N SER A 160 5.17 -6.13 -2.98
CA SER A 160 6.44 -5.45 -3.23
C SER A 160 7.64 -6.36 -2.95
N ILE A 161 7.64 -7.05 -1.81
CA ILE A 161 8.70 -7.99 -1.42
C ILE A 161 8.82 -9.14 -2.43
N LEU A 162 7.72 -9.73 -2.86
CA LEU A 162 7.73 -10.81 -3.85
C LEU A 162 8.35 -10.34 -5.18
N PHE A 163 7.99 -9.14 -5.66
CA PHE A 163 8.57 -8.58 -6.88
C PHE A 163 10.09 -8.34 -6.73
N ARG A 164 10.52 -7.72 -5.64
CA ARG A 164 11.94 -7.45 -5.34
C ARG A 164 12.75 -8.73 -5.14
N ALA A 165 12.15 -9.75 -4.56
CA ALA A 165 12.76 -11.07 -4.42
C ALA A 165 12.75 -11.90 -5.72
N GLY A 166 12.21 -11.37 -6.81
CA GLY A 166 12.18 -12.01 -8.13
C GLY A 166 10.99 -12.95 -8.38
N ASP A 167 10.08 -13.13 -7.42
CA ASP A 167 8.85 -13.93 -7.62
C ASP A 167 7.74 -13.07 -8.25
N LYS A 168 7.93 -12.70 -9.52
CA LYS A 168 6.96 -11.90 -10.28
C LYS A 168 5.59 -12.56 -10.36
N VAL A 169 5.55 -13.88 -10.55
CA VAL A 169 4.29 -14.64 -10.66
C VAL A 169 3.54 -14.66 -9.34
N GLY A 170 4.25 -14.90 -8.23
CA GLY A 170 3.67 -14.84 -6.89
C GLY A 170 3.13 -13.45 -6.54
N GLY A 171 3.89 -12.41 -6.88
CA GLY A 171 3.50 -11.02 -6.68
C GLY A 171 2.25 -10.64 -7.48
N GLU A 172 2.18 -10.97 -8.77
CA GLU A 172 0.99 -10.74 -9.61
C GLU A 172 -0.24 -11.51 -9.11
N LYS A 173 -0.06 -12.77 -8.71
CA LYS A 173 -1.16 -13.60 -8.18
C LYS A 173 -1.72 -13.00 -6.87
N LEU A 174 -0.87 -12.64 -5.94
CA LEU A 174 -1.29 -12.03 -4.68
C LEU A 174 -1.93 -10.66 -4.91
N GLY A 175 -1.33 -9.82 -5.76
CA GLY A 175 -1.89 -8.52 -6.13
C GLY A 175 -3.26 -8.64 -6.79
N ALA A 176 -3.48 -9.64 -7.64
CA ALA A 176 -4.77 -9.92 -8.27
C ALA A 176 -5.82 -10.37 -7.25
N GLN A 177 -5.46 -11.17 -6.26
CA GLN A 177 -6.35 -11.59 -5.18
C GLN A 177 -6.78 -10.38 -4.34
N ILE A 178 -5.83 -9.56 -3.87
CA ILE A 178 -6.12 -8.35 -3.09
C ILE A 178 -6.98 -7.37 -3.89
N ALA A 179 -6.65 -7.15 -5.17
CA ALA A 179 -7.44 -6.29 -6.04
C ALA A 179 -8.89 -6.77 -6.16
N SER A 180 -9.10 -8.08 -6.30
CA SER A 180 -10.44 -8.67 -6.41
C SER A 180 -11.26 -8.48 -5.13
N GLU A 181 -10.65 -8.64 -3.96
CA GLU A 181 -11.32 -8.38 -2.68
C GLU A 181 -11.75 -6.91 -2.56
N ILE A 182 -10.85 -5.97 -2.90
CA ILE A 182 -11.18 -4.54 -2.87
C ILE A 182 -12.27 -4.19 -3.91
N GLU A 183 -12.25 -4.82 -5.08
CA GLU A 183 -13.25 -4.60 -6.12
C GLU A 183 -14.68 -4.99 -5.70
N THR A 184 -14.85 -5.87 -4.71
CA THR A 184 -16.17 -6.17 -4.13
C THR A 184 -16.80 -4.94 -3.49
N ILE A 185 -15.99 -4.12 -2.80
CA ILE A 185 -16.44 -2.84 -2.23
C ILE A 185 -16.86 -1.89 -3.34
N PHE A 186 -16.05 -1.76 -4.40
CA PHE A 186 -16.39 -0.87 -5.52
C PHE A 186 -17.70 -1.28 -6.20
N ASN A 187 -17.91 -2.57 -6.40
CA ASN A 187 -19.15 -3.09 -6.98
C ASN A 187 -20.35 -2.78 -6.09
N TYR A 188 -20.20 -2.86 -4.79
CA TYR A 188 -21.25 -2.45 -3.86
C TYR A 188 -21.57 -0.94 -4.00
N PHE A 189 -20.55 -0.08 -3.99
CA PHE A 189 -20.76 1.36 -4.16
C PHE A 189 -21.36 1.72 -5.53
N GLU A 190 -20.96 1.02 -6.58
CA GLU A 190 -21.49 1.20 -7.91
C GLU A 190 -23.01 0.92 -7.95
N ASN A 191 -23.46 -0.13 -7.27
CA ASN A 191 -24.84 -0.56 -7.24
C ASN A 191 -25.69 0.11 -6.13
N SER A 192 -25.10 0.77 -5.15
CA SER A 192 -25.82 1.45 -4.08
C SER A 192 -26.35 2.82 -4.51
N SER A 193 -27.34 3.35 -3.77
CA SER A 193 -27.77 4.73 -3.97
C SER A 193 -26.66 5.73 -3.61
N ALA A 194 -26.73 6.94 -4.17
CA ALA A 194 -25.77 7.99 -3.89
C ALA A 194 -25.73 8.37 -2.38
N VAL A 195 -26.85 8.29 -1.69
CA VAL A 195 -26.94 8.53 -0.24
C VAL A 195 -26.19 7.46 0.56
N ILE A 196 -26.38 6.18 0.22
CA ILE A 196 -25.68 5.06 0.86
C ILE A 196 -24.19 5.17 0.59
N ALA A 197 -23.77 5.43 -0.65
CA ALA A 197 -22.38 5.64 -1.01
C ALA A 197 -21.73 6.77 -0.19
N SER A 198 -22.43 7.88 -0.02
CA SER A 198 -21.94 9.02 0.76
C SER A 198 -21.78 8.70 2.26
N ARG A 199 -22.69 7.93 2.84
CA ARG A 199 -22.59 7.50 4.25
C ARG A 199 -21.42 6.57 4.51
N ASN A 200 -21.06 5.75 3.52
CA ASN A 200 -19.93 4.81 3.60
C ASN A 200 -18.63 5.36 2.94
N LYS A 201 -18.51 6.69 2.82
CA LYS A 201 -17.39 7.35 2.13
C LYS A 201 -16.00 6.97 2.67
N THR A 202 -15.89 6.79 3.98
CA THR A 202 -14.60 6.44 4.62
C THR A 202 -14.07 5.09 4.12
N ASP A 203 -14.95 4.10 4.01
CA ASP A 203 -14.60 2.78 3.51
C ASP A 203 -14.26 2.82 2.02
N LEU A 204 -15.04 3.57 1.23
CA LEU A 204 -14.76 3.79 -0.18
C LEU A 204 -13.40 4.46 -0.40
N VAL A 205 -13.12 5.52 0.32
CA VAL A 205 -11.85 6.28 0.22
C VAL A 205 -10.67 5.39 0.63
N SER A 206 -10.81 4.63 1.71
CA SER A 206 -9.77 3.69 2.17
C SER A 206 -9.55 2.57 1.15
N ALA A 207 -10.61 1.95 0.65
CA ALA A 207 -10.53 0.94 -0.40
C ALA A 207 -9.86 1.48 -1.67
N LEU A 208 -10.23 2.69 -2.08
CA LEU A 208 -9.66 3.36 -3.25
C LEU A 208 -8.16 3.63 -3.06
N SER A 209 -7.75 4.19 -1.91
CA SER A 209 -6.35 4.46 -1.59
C SER A 209 -5.51 3.17 -1.63
N ASN A 210 -6.00 2.09 -1.02
CA ASN A 210 -5.33 0.79 -1.03
C ASN A 210 -5.23 0.22 -2.45
N TYR A 211 -6.31 0.31 -3.23
CA TYR A 211 -6.31 -0.16 -4.61
C TYR A 211 -5.32 0.61 -5.49
N MET A 212 -5.25 1.93 -5.33
CA MET A 212 -4.32 2.78 -6.06
C MET A 212 -2.87 2.51 -5.65
N THR A 213 -2.59 2.32 -4.37
CA THR A 213 -1.26 1.92 -3.89
C THR A 213 -0.82 0.59 -4.54
N MET A 214 -1.73 -0.39 -4.58
CA MET A 214 -1.45 -1.66 -5.24
C MET A 214 -1.20 -1.48 -6.75
N ALA A 215 -2.03 -0.65 -7.41
CA ALA A 215 -1.85 -0.35 -8.84
C ALA A 215 -0.50 0.30 -9.13
N MET A 216 0.00 1.16 -8.25
CA MET A 216 1.33 1.75 -8.37
C MET A 216 2.43 0.68 -8.29
N ILE A 217 2.37 -0.20 -7.28
CA ILE A 217 3.35 -1.29 -7.10
C ILE A 217 3.38 -2.21 -8.34
N VAL A 218 2.20 -2.62 -8.80
CA VAL A 218 2.08 -3.54 -9.94
C VAL A 218 2.49 -2.89 -11.26
N SER A 219 2.28 -1.58 -11.40
CA SER A 219 2.61 -0.80 -12.61
C SER A 219 4.01 -0.20 -12.59
N ASP A 220 4.75 -0.38 -11.51
CA ASP A 220 6.13 0.12 -11.40
C ASP A 220 7.04 -0.62 -12.41
N PRO A 221 7.77 0.08 -13.28
CA PRO A 221 8.61 -0.56 -14.30
C PRO A 221 9.81 -1.32 -13.72
N GLU A 222 10.28 -0.96 -12.54
CA GLU A 222 11.41 -1.62 -11.87
C GLU A 222 10.94 -2.83 -11.05
N LEU A 223 9.80 -2.71 -10.39
CA LEU A 223 9.26 -3.75 -9.50
C LEU A 223 8.31 -4.69 -10.23
N GLY A 224 7.24 -4.16 -10.77
CA GLY A 224 6.12 -4.89 -11.33
C GLY A 224 6.20 -5.15 -12.83
N ASN A 225 5.04 -5.06 -13.47
CA ASN A 225 4.88 -5.20 -14.92
C ASN A 225 3.82 -4.21 -15.42
N PRO A 226 4.21 -2.99 -15.84
CA PRO A 226 3.27 -1.95 -16.28
C PRO A 226 2.41 -2.37 -17.48
N SER A 227 2.89 -3.28 -18.31
CA SER A 227 2.16 -3.82 -19.45
C SER A 227 1.41 -5.13 -19.12
N GLY A 228 1.48 -5.58 -17.89
CA GLY A 228 0.81 -6.79 -17.43
C GLY A 228 -0.71 -6.64 -17.35
N ALA A 229 -1.41 -7.76 -17.48
CA ALA A 229 -2.87 -7.79 -17.46
C ALA A 229 -3.45 -7.21 -16.16
N LEU A 230 -2.80 -7.43 -15.03
CA LEU A 230 -3.22 -6.91 -13.72
C LEU A 230 -3.09 -5.38 -13.67
N ALA A 231 -1.96 -4.82 -14.08
CA ALA A 231 -1.74 -3.37 -14.12
C ALA A 231 -2.77 -2.68 -15.03
N ILE A 232 -3.00 -3.22 -16.23
CA ILE A 232 -3.99 -2.71 -17.17
C ILE A 232 -5.41 -2.78 -16.58
N ARG A 233 -5.79 -3.90 -15.96
CA ARG A 233 -7.09 -4.08 -15.31
C ARG A 233 -7.31 -3.05 -14.22
N MET A 234 -6.34 -2.90 -13.30
CA MET A 234 -6.45 -1.99 -12.17
C MET A 234 -6.55 -0.53 -12.62
N ASN A 235 -5.70 -0.11 -13.54
CA ASN A 235 -5.75 1.26 -14.08
C ASN A 235 -7.07 1.54 -14.82
N LYS A 236 -7.61 0.55 -15.56
CA LYS A 236 -8.92 0.68 -16.20
C LYS A 236 -10.05 0.80 -15.17
N LYS A 237 -10.01 0.02 -14.08
CA LYS A 237 -11.03 0.10 -13.01
C LYS A 237 -11.01 1.46 -12.32
N ILE A 238 -9.82 1.99 -11.98
CA ILE A 238 -9.69 3.33 -11.38
C ILE A 238 -10.27 4.41 -12.29
N ARG A 239 -9.93 4.41 -13.58
CA ARG A 239 -10.48 5.36 -14.53
C ARG A 239 -12.00 5.28 -14.61
N ASN A 240 -12.54 4.06 -14.67
CA ASN A 240 -14.00 3.86 -14.70
C ASN A 240 -14.68 4.40 -13.43
N LEU A 241 -14.08 4.19 -12.24
CA LEU A 241 -14.60 4.71 -10.99
C LEU A 241 -14.71 6.25 -11.03
N TYR A 242 -13.65 6.94 -11.45
CA TYR A 242 -13.64 8.40 -11.52
C TYR A 242 -14.56 8.95 -12.61
N GLN A 243 -14.53 8.39 -13.82
CA GLN A 243 -15.27 8.94 -14.95
C GLN A 243 -16.76 8.64 -14.93
N ASN A 244 -17.14 7.49 -14.38
CA ASN A 244 -18.52 7.02 -14.47
C ASN A 244 -19.19 6.88 -13.09
N VAL A 245 -18.56 6.22 -12.12
CA VAL A 245 -19.21 5.90 -10.85
C VAL A 245 -19.31 7.15 -9.96
N PHE A 246 -18.20 7.79 -9.68
CA PHE A 246 -18.15 8.92 -8.75
C PHE A 246 -18.87 10.14 -9.31
N GLU A 247 -18.72 10.44 -10.59
CA GLU A 247 -19.40 11.55 -11.23
C GLU A 247 -20.93 11.37 -11.25
N ASN A 248 -21.40 10.14 -11.50
CA ASN A 248 -22.83 9.85 -11.45
C ASN A 248 -23.38 9.97 -10.02
N LYS A 249 -22.68 9.38 -9.01
CA LYS A 249 -23.10 9.51 -7.61
C LYS A 249 -23.10 10.96 -7.14
N TYR A 250 -22.14 11.76 -7.58
CA TYR A 250 -22.08 13.17 -7.30
C TYR A 250 -23.30 13.92 -7.89
N ARG A 251 -23.63 13.64 -9.15
CA ARG A 251 -24.81 14.25 -9.81
C ARG A 251 -26.10 13.87 -9.11
N ASP A 252 -26.29 12.58 -8.78
CA ASP A 252 -27.49 12.11 -8.07
C ASP A 252 -27.66 12.79 -6.71
N LEU A 253 -26.57 12.96 -5.93
CA LEU A 253 -26.61 13.70 -4.65
C LEU A 253 -26.94 15.17 -4.85
N LYS A 254 -26.43 15.80 -5.91
CA LYS A 254 -26.72 17.18 -6.26
C LYS A 254 -28.21 17.36 -6.59
N ASP A 255 -28.76 16.45 -7.38
CA ASP A 255 -30.18 16.49 -7.74
C ASP A 255 -31.08 16.32 -6.50
N LEU A 256 -30.73 15.40 -5.60
CA LEU A 256 -31.41 15.23 -4.31
C LEU A 256 -31.32 16.49 -3.44
N SER A 257 -30.20 17.20 -3.44
CA SER A 257 -30.03 18.44 -2.68
C SER A 257 -30.90 19.58 -3.21
N VAL A 258 -31.18 19.59 -4.51
CA VAL A 258 -32.04 20.58 -5.15
C VAL A 258 -33.54 20.28 -4.92
N GLN A 259 -33.92 18.99 -4.96
CA GLN A 259 -35.30 18.55 -4.78
C GLN A 259 -35.78 18.62 -3.33
N SER A 260 -34.85 18.47 -2.36
CA SER A 260 -35.17 18.52 -0.94
C SER A 260 -35.36 19.96 -0.47
N GLY A 261 -36.37 20.25 0.34
CA GLY A 261 -36.59 21.59 0.93
C GLY A 261 -35.38 22.09 1.76
N GLU A 262 -35.36 23.37 2.11
CA GLU A 262 -34.18 24.04 2.72
C GLU A 262 -33.56 23.31 3.93
N GLY A 263 -34.37 22.67 4.77
CA GLY A 263 -33.88 21.90 5.94
C GLY A 263 -33.11 20.60 5.58
N SER A 264 -33.43 19.98 4.44
CA SER A 264 -32.75 18.77 3.96
C SER A 264 -31.57 19.09 3.02
N ARG A 265 -31.57 20.26 2.39
CA ARG A 265 -30.50 20.73 1.51
C ARG A 265 -29.16 20.79 2.21
N ALA A 266 -29.12 21.24 3.48
CA ALA A 266 -27.89 21.33 4.24
C ALA A 266 -27.24 19.95 4.45
N GLY A 267 -28.03 18.90 4.71
CA GLY A 267 -27.53 17.54 4.89
C GLY A 267 -26.94 16.92 3.60
N TYR A 268 -27.66 16.98 2.49
CA TYR A 268 -27.18 16.45 1.21
C TYR A 268 -26.04 17.28 0.62
N GLY A 269 -26.05 18.60 0.79
CA GLY A 269 -24.96 19.47 0.37
C GLY A 269 -23.66 19.18 1.11
N SER A 270 -23.72 18.97 2.42
CA SER A 270 -22.56 18.57 3.23
C SER A 270 -22.01 17.20 2.79
N MET A 271 -22.89 16.19 2.64
CA MET A 271 -22.50 14.85 2.16
C MET A 271 -21.80 14.91 0.80
N LEU A 272 -22.32 15.73 -0.11
CA LEU A 272 -21.78 15.94 -1.44
C LEU A 272 -20.37 16.51 -1.38
N THR A 273 -20.19 17.59 -0.62
CA THR A 273 -18.91 18.28 -0.47
C THR A 273 -17.85 17.36 0.15
N GLU A 274 -18.23 16.62 1.19
CA GLU A 274 -17.33 15.69 1.85
C GLU A 274 -16.93 14.53 0.94
N LEU A 275 -17.91 13.88 0.27
CA LEU A 275 -17.62 12.78 -0.65
C LEU A 275 -16.67 13.24 -1.76
N LYS A 276 -16.97 14.35 -2.41
CA LYS A 276 -16.12 14.90 -3.48
C LYS A 276 -14.75 15.26 -2.95
N GLY A 277 -14.66 15.96 -1.82
CA GLY A 277 -13.40 16.37 -1.23
C GLY A 277 -12.47 15.20 -0.92
N HIS A 278 -13.01 14.11 -0.38
CA HIS A 278 -12.23 12.91 -0.10
C HIS A 278 -11.77 12.18 -1.38
N LEU A 279 -12.65 12.04 -2.37
CA LEU A 279 -12.30 11.39 -3.63
C LEU A 279 -11.29 12.21 -4.44
N ASP A 280 -11.45 13.52 -4.48
CA ASP A 280 -10.50 14.43 -5.14
C ASP A 280 -9.13 14.39 -4.45
N ALA A 281 -9.08 14.35 -3.11
CA ALA A 281 -7.83 14.26 -2.37
C ALA A 281 -7.06 12.98 -2.71
N VAL A 282 -7.73 11.83 -2.75
CA VAL A 282 -7.11 10.56 -3.17
C VAL A 282 -6.70 10.62 -4.65
N GLY A 283 -7.55 11.13 -5.52
CA GLY A 283 -7.24 11.28 -6.96
C GLY A 283 -6.03 12.17 -7.21
N MET A 284 -5.89 13.26 -6.45
CA MET A 284 -4.72 14.15 -6.52
C MET A 284 -3.45 13.47 -5.98
N GLN A 285 -3.56 12.76 -4.86
CA GLN A 285 -2.43 12.04 -4.26
C GLN A 285 -1.78 11.05 -5.25
N PHE A 286 -2.59 10.39 -6.06
CA PHE A 286 -2.15 9.39 -7.03
C PHE A 286 -2.05 9.89 -8.47
N GLY A 287 -2.22 11.19 -8.71
CA GLY A 287 -2.06 11.82 -10.03
C GLY A 287 -3.19 11.55 -11.03
N TYR A 288 -4.33 11.02 -10.59
CA TYR A 288 -5.51 10.81 -11.45
C TYR A 288 -6.34 12.08 -11.65
N ILE A 289 -6.25 13.03 -10.73
CA ILE A 289 -6.86 14.35 -10.81
C ILE A 289 -5.74 15.38 -10.71
N GLN A 290 -5.63 16.27 -11.70
CA GLN A 290 -4.75 17.43 -11.62
C GLN A 290 -5.42 18.48 -10.72
N ARG A 291 -4.64 19.13 -9.85
CA ARG A 291 -5.15 20.30 -9.13
C ARG A 291 -5.65 21.28 -10.19
N PRO A 292 -6.90 21.81 -10.06
CA PRO A 292 -7.29 22.96 -10.85
C PRO A 292 -6.19 24.00 -10.66
N ILE A 293 -5.64 24.53 -11.76
CA ILE A 293 -4.79 25.71 -11.66
C ILE A 293 -5.73 26.77 -11.09
N GLU A 294 -5.53 27.13 -9.83
CA GLU A 294 -6.24 28.26 -9.24
C GLU A 294 -5.85 29.46 -10.10
N THR A 295 -6.75 29.86 -10.99
CA THR A 295 -6.71 31.19 -11.57
C THR A 295 -6.72 32.14 -10.37
N ALA A 296 -5.66 32.96 -10.25
CA ALA A 296 -5.44 33.85 -9.12
C ALA A 296 -6.76 34.45 -8.62
N PRO A 297 -7.02 34.44 -7.32
CA PRO A 297 -8.30 34.92 -6.79
C PRO A 297 -8.50 36.34 -7.27
N ASN A 298 -9.67 36.58 -7.88
CA ASN A 298 -10.09 37.90 -8.25
C ASN A 298 -10.07 38.79 -6.98
N PRO A 299 -9.29 39.88 -6.93
CA PRO A 299 -9.05 40.65 -5.70
C PRO A 299 -10.26 41.37 -5.13
N SER A 300 -11.47 41.13 -5.69
CA SER A 300 -12.72 41.74 -5.28
C SER A 300 -13.64 40.86 -4.41
N ALA A 301 -13.27 39.61 -4.06
CA ALA A 301 -14.04 38.80 -3.11
C ALA A 301 -13.35 38.80 -1.74
N GLY A 302 -13.70 39.78 -0.92
CA GLY A 302 -13.21 39.88 0.48
C GLY A 302 -13.71 38.72 1.35
N GLY A 303 -12.81 38.04 2.05
CA GLY A 303 -13.15 37.02 3.05
C GLY A 303 -11.97 36.09 3.34
N ALA A 304 -11.09 36.49 4.18
CA ALA A 304 -10.20 35.81 5.12
C ALA A 304 -9.69 34.37 4.87
N SER A 305 -8.38 34.29 4.95
CA SER A 305 -7.45 33.21 5.33
C SER A 305 -6.84 32.42 4.17
N GLY A 306 -6.00 33.08 3.38
CA GLY A 306 -4.93 32.45 2.60
C GLY A 306 -3.60 33.06 3.02
N LEU A 307 -2.59 32.22 3.25
CA LEU A 307 -1.22 32.67 3.48
C LEU A 307 -0.75 33.56 2.32
N SER A 308 -0.12 34.70 2.62
CA SER A 308 0.40 35.60 1.58
C SER A 308 1.52 34.90 0.79
N PRO A 309 1.77 35.32 -0.45
CA PRO A 309 2.91 34.78 -1.23
C PRO A 309 4.26 34.84 -0.52
N GLU A 310 4.45 35.83 0.36
CA GLU A 310 5.65 35.98 1.20
C GLU A 310 5.70 34.93 2.33
N GLN A 311 4.55 34.57 2.92
CA GLN A 311 4.46 33.53 3.93
C GLN A 311 4.70 32.14 3.32
N ILE A 312 4.24 31.90 2.08
CA ILE A 312 4.53 30.68 1.34
C ILE A 312 6.02 30.58 1.01
N LYS A 313 6.65 31.68 0.61
CA LYS A 313 8.09 31.74 0.33
C LYS A 313 8.91 31.45 1.60
N GLN A 314 8.55 32.03 2.73
CA GLN A 314 9.21 31.79 4.04
C GLN A 314 9.06 30.33 4.48
N LEU A 315 7.93 29.69 4.23
CA LEU A 315 7.70 28.26 4.53
C LEU A 315 8.55 27.34 3.64
N MET A 316 8.73 27.70 2.36
CA MET A 316 9.59 26.96 1.43
C MET A 316 11.08 27.14 1.77
N GLU A 317 11.51 28.33 2.17
CA GLU A 317 12.89 28.60 2.60
C GLU A 317 13.22 27.90 3.95
N ALA A 318 12.26 27.80 4.86
CA ALA A 318 12.43 27.07 6.11
C ALA A 318 12.52 25.55 5.93
N GLN A 319 11.86 24.98 4.92
CA GLN A 319 11.98 23.56 4.58
C GLN A 319 13.29 23.23 3.82
N GLY A 320 13.87 24.20 3.09
CA GLY A 320 15.14 24.02 2.39
C GLY A 320 16.35 24.01 3.33
N GLN A 321 16.28 24.67 4.50
CA GLN A 321 17.38 24.72 5.48
C GLN A 321 17.42 23.52 6.46
N ALA A 322 16.46 22.62 6.40
CA ALA A 322 16.42 21.42 7.24
C ALA A 322 17.06 20.19 6.57
N GLN A 323 17.66 20.34 5.39
CA GLN A 323 18.31 19.27 4.62
C GLN A 323 19.80 19.52 4.34
N GLU A 324 20.44 20.48 4.99
CA GLU A 324 21.89 20.58 5.13
C GLU A 324 22.27 20.23 6.59
#